data_a8ec9c9ba6286a360d6bdc2d2d48fe9f
#
_entry.id   a8ec9c9ba6286a360d6bdc2d2d48fe9f
#
_cell.length_a   1.000
_cell.length_b   1.000
_cell.length_c   1.000
_cell.angle_alpha   90.00
_cell.angle_beta   90.00
_cell.angle_gamma   90.00
#
_symmetry.space_group_name_H-M   'P 1'
#
loop_
_entity.id
_entity.type
_entity.pdbx_description
1 polymer ?
#
loop_
_entity_poly.entity_id
_entity_poly.type
_entity_poly.pdbx_seq_one_letter_code
_entity_poly.pdbx_strand_id
1 'polypeptide(L)' 'MKLNRTAKQAFFTARKRSGDASRISEMTGYSASHVTSIMNGNRNVNDTVANAMYSISARRKKNSVEA' A
#
# COMPACT_ATOMS: atom_id res chain seq x y z
N MET A 1 11.10 11.50 -11.40
CA MET A 1 10.60 10.26 -12.02
C MET A 1 9.31 9.83 -11.34
N LYS A 2 8.28 9.55 -12.12
CA LYS A 2 7.02 9.06 -11.56
C LYS A 2 7.07 7.56 -11.39
N LEU A 3 6.61 7.10 -10.23
CA LEU A 3 6.43 5.69 -9.99
C LEU A 3 5.10 5.23 -10.59
N ASN A 4 5.10 4.09 -11.24
CA ASN A 4 3.85 3.47 -11.67
C ASN A 4 3.18 2.78 -10.47
N ARG A 5 1.96 2.28 -10.66
CA ARG A 5 1.23 1.66 -9.56
C ARG A 5 1.92 0.44 -8.97
N THR A 6 2.59 -0.35 -9.80
CA THR A 6 3.33 -1.51 -9.32
C THR A 6 4.51 -1.08 -8.44
N ALA A 7 5.24 -0.05 -8.84
CA ALA A 7 6.35 0.48 -8.06
C ALA A 7 5.86 1.10 -6.74
N LYS A 8 4.73 1.79 -6.77
CA LYS A 8 4.13 2.36 -5.56
C LYS A 8 3.72 1.27 -4.57
N GLN A 9 3.14 0.19 -5.08
CA GLN A 9 2.78 -0.94 -4.23
C GLN A 9 4.02 -1.59 -3.63
N ALA A 10 5.07 -1.78 -4.42
CA ALA A 10 6.31 -2.36 -3.92
C ALA A 10 6.96 -1.47 -2.86
N PHE A 11 6.94 -0.16 -3.08
CA PHE A 11 7.43 0.81 -2.11
C PHE A 11 6.67 0.69 -0.79
N PHE A 12 5.34 0.63 -0.87
CA PHE A 12 4.49 0.48 0.30
C PHE A 12 4.73 -0.86 1.00
N THR A 13 4.82 -1.96 0.24
CA THR A 13 4.99 -3.30 0.80
C THR A 13 6.23 -3.38 1.68
N ALA A 14 7.31 -2.72 1.28
CA ALA A 14 8.54 -2.69 2.06
C ALA A 14 8.42 -1.85 3.34
N ARG A 15 7.33 -1.10 3.49
CA ARG A 15 7.15 -0.13 4.59
C ARG A 15 5.82 -0.29 5.31
N LYS A 16 5.04 -1.31 4.99
CA LYS A 16 3.69 -1.47 5.52
C LYS A 16 3.70 -1.72 7.04
N ARG A 17 2.64 -1.29 7.68
CA ARG A 17 2.43 -1.44 9.12
C ARG A 17 1.02 -1.95 9.39
N SER A 18 0.81 -2.49 10.60
CA SER A 18 -0.53 -2.88 11.04
C SER A 18 -1.49 -1.70 10.95
N GLY A 19 -2.70 -1.96 10.49
CA GLY A 19 -3.73 -0.93 10.38
C GLY A 19 -3.72 -0.19 9.06
N ASP A 20 -2.75 -0.42 8.18
CA ASP A 20 -2.68 0.27 6.89
C ASP A 20 -3.87 -0.05 6.01
N ALA A 21 -4.38 -1.28 6.05
CA ALA A 21 -5.55 -1.65 5.23
C ALA A 21 -6.76 -0.79 5.60
N SER A 22 -7.00 -0.59 6.88
CA SER A 22 -8.11 0.28 7.34
C SER A 22 -7.89 1.72 6.89
N ARG A 23 -6.67 2.20 7.01
CA ARG A 23 -6.35 3.57 6.62
C ARG A 23 -6.54 3.79 5.13
N ILE A 24 -6.07 2.86 4.31
CA ILE A 24 -6.25 2.95 2.87
C ILE A 24 -7.73 2.84 2.50
N SER A 25 -8.47 1.98 3.19
CA SER A 25 -9.92 1.87 3.02
C SER A 25 -10.61 3.22 3.23
N GLU A 26 -10.26 3.92 4.31
CA GLU A 26 -10.82 5.24 4.59
C GLU A 26 -10.44 6.26 3.52
N MET A 27 -9.21 6.21 3.02
CA MET A 27 -8.71 7.16 2.04
C MET A 27 -9.33 6.97 0.66
N THR A 28 -9.63 5.73 0.30
CA THR A 28 -10.04 5.37 -1.07
C THR A 28 -11.52 5.08 -1.21
N GLY A 29 -12.20 4.78 -0.12
CA GLY A 29 -13.59 4.34 -0.15
C GLY A 29 -13.79 2.86 -0.47
N TYR A 30 -12.73 2.12 -0.75
CA TYR A 30 -12.81 0.66 -0.93
C TYR A 30 -12.92 -0.02 0.43
N SER A 31 -13.52 -1.20 0.47
CA SER A 31 -13.61 -1.96 1.71
C SER A 31 -12.22 -2.42 2.18
N ALA A 32 -12.07 -2.63 3.47
CA ALA A 32 -10.83 -3.16 4.03
C ALA A 32 -10.49 -4.53 3.44
N SER A 33 -11.51 -5.37 3.19
CA SER A 33 -11.30 -6.66 2.53
C SER A 33 -10.71 -6.52 1.14
N HIS A 34 -11.21 -5.55 0.37
CA HIS A 34 -10.71 -5.29 -0.98
C HIS A 34 -9.23 -4.85 -0.91
N VAL A 35 -8.93 -3.92 -0.02
CA VAL A 35 -7.56 -3.44 0.17
C VAL A 35 -6.64 -4.57 0.61
N THR A 36 -7.09 -5.40 1.54
CA THR A 36 -6.31 -6.55 2.02
C THR A 36 -6.02 -7.54 0.89
N SER A 37 -7.01 -7.78 0.02
CA SER A 37 -6.82 -8.66 -1.14
C SER A 37 -5.73 -8.13 -2.07
N ILE A 38 -5.69 -6.82 -2.28
CA ILE A 38 -4.64 -6.19 -3.09
C ILE A 38 -3.28 -6.35 -2.39
N MET A 39 -3.24 -6.12 -1.08
CA MET A 39 -2.00 -6.22 -0.31
C MET A 39 -1.43 -7.63 -0.31
N ASN A 40 -2.30 -8.64 -0.37
CA ASN A 40 -1.91 -10.05 -0.38
C ASN A 40 -1.61 -10.58 -1.79
N GLY A 41 -1.79 -9.74 -2.81
CA GLY A 41 -1.52 -10.16 -4.18
C GLY A 41 -2.67 -10.90 -4.85
N ASN A 42 -3.85 -10.97 -4.22
CA ASN A 42 -5.03 -11.66 -4.78
C ASN A 42 -5.77 -10.81 -5.80
N ARG A 43 -5.52 -9.50 -5.83
CA ARG A 43 -6.10 -8.58 -6.79
C ARG A 43 -5.02 -7.62 -7.27
N ASN A 44 -5.17 -7.17 -8.50
CA ASN A 44 -4.27 -6.16 -9.04
C ASN A 44 -4.51 -4.81 -8.38
N VAL A 45 -3.44 -4.09 -8.08
CA VAL A 45 -3.55 -2.74 -7.54
C VAL A 45 -4.02 -1.80 -8.65
N ASN A 46 -4.88 -0.85 -8.29
CA ASN A 46 -5.26 0.25 -9.19
C ASN A 46 -4.57 1.54 -8.76
N ASP A 47 -4.69 2.58 -9.59
CA ASP A 47 -4.01 3.84 -9.31
C ASP A 47 -4.48 4.48 -8.00
N THR A 48 -5.77 4.40 -7.70
CA THR A 48 -6.32 4.99 -6.48
C THR A 48 -5.69 4.37 -5.23
N VAL A 49 -5.66 3.03 -5.19
CA VAL A 49 -5.07 2.33 -4.06
C VAL A 49 -3.55 2.52 -4.02
N ALA A 50 -2.89 2.47 -5.18
CA ALA A 50 -1.45 2.67 -5.25
C ALA A 50 -1.05 4.06 -4.75
N ASN A 51 -1.81 5.08 -5.10
CA ASN A 51 -1.55 6.44 -4.63
C ASN A 51 -1.73 6.56 -3.12
N ALA A 52 -2.76 5.93 -2.58
CA ALA A 52 -2.98 5.91 -1.13
C ALA A 52 -1.85 5.18 -0.42
N MET A 53 -1.45 4.03 -0.92
CA MET A 53 -0.33 3.25 -0.38
C MET A 53 0.95 4.08 -0.35
N TYR A 54 1.26 4.73 -1.45
CA TYR A 54 2.45 5.57 -1.54
C TYR A 54 2.36 6.74 -0.57
N SER A 55 1.22 7.41 -0.53
CA SER A 55 1.00 8.57 0.32
C SER A 55 1.27 8.27 1.80
N ILE A 56 0.74 7.16 2.32
CA ILE A 56 0.91 6.83 3.73
C ILE A 56 2.30 6.31 4.07
N SER A 57 3.03 5.81 3.08
CA SER A 57 4.35 5.21 3.30
C SER A 57 5.52 6.07 2.83
N ALA A 58 5.25 7.18 2.15
CA ALA A 58 6.29 7.99 1.51
C ALA A 58 7.38 8.47 2.47
N ARG A 59 7.02 8.74 3.71
CA ARG A 59 7.95 9.23 4.72
C ARG A 59 8.48 8.16 5.65
N ARG A 60 8.10 6.91 5.41
CA ARG A 60 8.55 5.79 6.23
C ARG A 60 9.83 5.21 5.68
N LYS A 61 10.68 4.77 6.57
CA LYS A 61 11.85 3.98 6.19
C LYS A 61 11.42 2.55 5.91
N LYS A 62 12.16 1.86 5.06
CA LYS A 62 11.95 0.43 4.86
C LYS A 62 11.96 -0.29 6.19
N ASN A 63 11.09 -1.29 6.32
CA ASN A 63 11.12 -2.15 7.48
C ASN A 63 12.45 -2.88 7.54
N SER A 64 13.06 -2.86 8.70
CA SER A 64 14.30 -3.61 8.90
C SER A 64 14.00 -5.09 8.92
N VAL A 65 14.83 -5.84 8.23
CA VAL A 65 14.81 -7.29 8.33
C VAL A 65 15.99 -7.65 9.22
N GLU A 66 15.69 -7.98 10.45
CA GLU A 66 16.75 -8.37 11.37
C GLU A 66 17.26 -9.75 11.02
N ALA A 67 18.52 -9.82 10.82
CA ALA A 67 19.15 -11.11 10.54
C ALA A 67 19.22 -11.94 11.82
#